data_e606f2494c749daddfc242f22c09b59b
#
_entry.id   e606f2494c749daddfc242f22c09b59b
#
_cell.length_a   1.000
_cell.length_b   1.000
_cell.length_c   1.000
_cell.angle_alpha   90.00
_cell.angle_beta   90.00
_cell.angle_gamma   90.00
#
_symmetry.space_group_name_H-M   'P 1'
#
loop_
_entity.id
_entity.type
_entity.pdbx_description
1 polymer ?
#
loop_
_entity_poly.entity_id
_entity_poly.type
_entity_poly.pdbx_seq_one_letter_code
_entity_poly.pdbx_strand_id
1 'polypeptide(L)'
;MKNCIYGAAIFIAACFSCTSPKAKECVVEGEVKGYGDGFFCVMTETLDDYDVDTVEVKNGHFTYRSSIEHPTQLTFLAIDNAACDKRGTYSFRLLAENANTPIRVKAEVEKKLENAEITGSRVQAEWERINSAEVFRHLKKIQWQRDSLSRTEDSVAYKIKCTEFDGMVKPCLDQLFALDF
;
A
#
# COMPACT_ATOMS: atom_id res chain seq x y z
N MET A 1 43.04 70.33 -1.86
CA MET A 1 42.47 69.32 -0.93
C MET A 1 41.40 68.58 -1.69
N LYS A 2 41.66 67.35 -2.13
CA LYS A 2 40.72 66.54 -2.93
C LYS A 2 40.36 65.33 -2.08
N ASN A 3 39.12 65.26 -1.64
CA ASN A 3 38.61 64.11 -0.90
C ASN A 3 38.21 63.01 -1.89
N CYS A 4 38.90 61.89 -1.83
CA CYS A 4 38.50 60.65 -2.50
C CYS A 4 37.56 59.87 -1.58
N ILE A 5 36.31 59.74 -1.99
CA ILE A 5 35.33 58.88 -1.34
C ILE A 5 35.40 57.52 -2.03
N TYR A 6 35.93 56.54 -1.31
CA TYR A 6 35.90 55.13 -1.74
C TYR A 6 34.54 54.55 -1.42
N GLY A 7 33.76 54.28 -2.45
CA GLY A 7 32.53 53.55 -2.34
C GLY A 7 32.83 52.06 -2.23
N ALA A 8 32.57 51.49 -1.07
CA ALA A 8 32.63 50.05 -0.85
C ALA A 8 31.40 49.39 -1.48
N ALA A 9 31.57 48.70 -2.60
CA ALA A 9 30.53 47.87 -3.22
C ALA A 9 30.44 46.56 -2.43
N ILE A 10 29.38 46.40 -1.64
CA ILE A 10 29.08 45.14 -0.95
C ILE A 10 28.46 44.21 -1.97
N PHE A 11 29.22 43.23 -2.45
CA PHE A 11 28.70 42.10 -3.22
C PHE A 11 27.95 41.16 -2.27
N ILE A 12 26.65 41.23 -2.25
CA ILE A 12 25.79 40.23 -1.64
C ILE A 12 25.78 39.02 -2.59
N ALA A 13 26.65 38.04 -2.31
CA ALA A 13 26.59 36.73 -2.93
C ALA A 13 25.30 36.04 -2.44
N ALA A 14 24.23 36.15 -3.20
CA ALA A 14 23.05 35.33 -3.01
C ALA A 14 23.45 33.88 -3.26
N CYS A 15 23.76 33.14 -2.20
CA CYS A 15 23.87 31.69 -2.25
C CYS A 15 22.49 31.11 -2.59
N PHE A 16 22.23 30.92 -3.87
CA PHE A 16 21.18 30.05 -4.30
C PHE A 16 21.55 28.63 -3.84
N SER A 17 21.08 28.28 -2.65
CA SER A 17 21.05 26.91 -2.21
C SER A 17 20.16 26.15 -3.20
N CYS A 18 20.75 25.51 -4.20
CA CYS A 18 20.07 24.50 -4.96
C CYS A 18 19.69 23.39 -3.99
N THR A 19 18.52 23.49 -3.39
CA THR A 19 17.90 22.35 -2.72
C THR A 19 17.58 21.36 -3.84
N SER A 20 18.43 20.34 -3.98
CA SER A 20 18.08 19.15 -4.79
C SER A 20 16.66 18.74 -4.40
N PRO A 21 15.78 18.47 -5.36
CA PRO A 21 14.44 17.99 -5.03
C PRO A 21 14.62 16.77 -4.13
N LYS A 22 14.11 16.87 -2.88
CA LYS A 22 14.17 15.77 -1.93
C LYS A 22 13.53 14.57 -2.61
N ALA A 23 14.23 13.45 -2.68
CA ALA A 23 13.66 12.24 -3.24
C ALA A 23 12.32 11.99 -2.54
N LYS A 24 11.29 11.73 -3.32
CA LYS A 24 9.97 11.42 -2.78
C LYS A 24 10.08 10.13 -1.98
N GLU A 25 9.55 10.16 -0.78
CA GLU A 25 9.48 8.99 0.10
C GLU A 25 8.04 8.50 0.16
N CYS A 26 7.87 7.22 0.37
CA CYS A 26 6.62 6.65 0.83
C CYS A 26 6.51 6.89 2.35
N VAL A 27 5.50 7.61 2.76
CA VAL A 27 5.21 7.85 4.18
C VAL A 27 3.83 7.27 4.49
N VAL A 28 3.75 6.37 5.46
CA VAL A 28 2.49 5.78 5.93
C VAL A 28 2.27 6.23 7.36
N GLU A 29 1.18 6.95 7.61
CA GLU A 29 0.74 7.37 8.94
C GLU A 29 -0.49 6.56 9.33
N GLY A 30 -0.45 5.89 10.48
CA GLY A 30 -1.54 5.02 10.90
C GLY A 30 -2.05 5.32 12.29
N GLU A 31 -3.36 5.14 12.45
CA GLU A 31 -4.08 5.11 13.70
C GLU A 31 -4.79 3.76 13.82
N VAL A 32 -4.46 2.98 14.86
CA VAL A 32 -5.02 1.66 15.11
C VAL A 32 -5.67 1.63 16.47
N LYS A 33 -6.96 1.88 16.48
CA LYS A 33 -7.76 1.92 17.71
C LYS A 33 -7.77 0.55 18.39
N GLY A 34 -7.48 0.55 19.69
CA GLY A 34 -7.45 -0.67 20.50
C GLY A 34 -6.14 -1.46 20.41
N TYR A 35 -5.15 -0.99 19.67
CA TYR A 35 -3.85 -1.67 19.55
C TYR A 35 -2.92 -1.33 20.72
N GLY A 36 -2.89 -0.07 21.19
CA GLY A 36 -1.97 0.40 22.23
C GLY A 36 -0.53 0.54 21.74
N ASP A 37 0.42 0.06 22.55
CA ASP A 37 1.85 0.06 22.22
C ASP A 37 2.26 -1.30 21.65
N GLY A 38 3.21 -1.30 20.72
CA GLY A 38 3.71 -2.54 20.11
C GLY A 38 4.49 -2.27 18.83
N PHE A 39 4.54 -3.27 17.94
CA PHE A 39 5.27 -3.19 16.68
C PHE A 39 4.45 -3.81 15.54
N PHE A 40 4.61 -3.25 14.35
CA PHE A 40 4.29 -3.96 13.12
C PHE A 40 5.58 -4.43 12.45
N CYS A 41 5.57 -5.67 11.98
CA CYS A 41 6.47 -6.14 10.94
C CYS A 41 5.92 -5.64 9.60
N VAL A 42 6.73 -4.92 8.85
CA VAL A 42 6.37 -4.42 7.53
C VAL A 42 7.07 -5.28 6.50
N MET A 43 6.27 -6.02 5.74
CA MET A 43 6.77 -6.87 4.66
C MET A 43 6.52 -6.19 3.33
N THR A 44 7.60 -6.03 2.55
CA THR A 44 7.56 -5.54 1.17
C THR A 44 7.79 -6.69 0.24
N GLU A 45 6.84 -6.97 -0.64
CA GLU A 45 6.97 -8.03 -1.64
C GLU A 45 7.93 -7.57 -2.75
N THR A 46 8.98 -8.36 -3.00
CA THR A 46 9.91 -8.18 -4.11
C THR A 46 9.69 -9.30 -5.14
N LEU A 47 10.43 -9.30 -6.25
CA LEU A 47 10.27 -10.29 -7.31
C LEU A 47 10.59 -11.72 -6.85
N ASP A 48 11.56 -11.86 -5.94
CA ASP A 48 12.09 -13.19 -5.56
C ASP A 48 11.97 -13.46 -4.06
N ASP A 49 11.68 -12.45 -3.21
CA ASP A 49 11.70 -12.56 -1.76
C ASP A 49 10.83 -11.47 -1.10
N TYR A 50 10.95 -11.34 0.20
CA TYR A 50 10.31 -10.29 1.00
C TYR A 50 11.38 -9.51 1.78
N ASP A 51 11.38 -8.20 1.61
CA ASP A 51 12.08 -7.33 2.54
C ASP A 51 11.24 -7.15 3.79
N VAL A 52 11.89 -7.23 4.95
CA VAL A 52 11.23 -7.15 6.25
C VAL A 52 11.81 -6.01 7.06
N ASP A 53 10.94 -5.12 7.52
CA ASP A 53 11.26 -4.01 8.40
C ASP A 53 10.31 -4.00 9.60
N THR A 54 10.53 -3.11 10.56
CA THR A 54 9.66 -2.95 11.73
C THR A 54 9.32 -1.49 11.97
N VAL A 55 8.10 -1.23 12.42
CA VAL A 55 7.68 0.09 12.86
C VAL A 55 7.07 0.03 14.25
N GLU A 56 7.52 0.94 15.13
CA GLU A 56 6.99 1.07 16.48
C GLU A 56 5.62 1.73 16.45
N VAL A 57 4.70 1.20 17.24
CA VAL A 57 3.38 1.76 17.48
C VAL A 57 3.32 2.29 18.89
N LYS A 58 2.92 3.54 19.09
CA LYS A 58 2.74 4.19 20.38
C LYS A 58 1.32 4.74 20.52
N ASN A 59 0.62 4.31 21.56
CA ASN A 59 -0.78 4.69 21.77
C ASN A 59 -1.67 4.47 20.53
N GLY A 60 -1.41 3.40 19.78
CA GLY A 60 -2.12 3.09 18.56
C GLY A 60 -1.71 3.89 17.33
N HIS A 61 -0.68 4.75 17.40
CA HIS A 61 -0.20 5.55 16.27
C HIS A 61 1.17 5.08 15.79
N PHE A 62 1.39 5.12 14.49
CA PHE A 62 2.68 4.83 13.87
C PHE A 62 2.97 5.71 12.68
N THR A 63 4.24 5.84 12.34
CA THR A 63 4.69 6.47 11.10
C THR A 63 5.80 5.60 10.50
N TYR A 64 5.54 5.03 9.34
CA TYR A 64 6.49 4.26 8.57
C TYR A 64 7.01 5.09 7.39
N ARG A 65 8.31 5.02 7.11
CA ARG A 65 8.97 5.72 6.02
C ARG A 65 9.84 4.76 5.25
N SER A 66 9.69 4.76 3.93
CA SER A 66 10.52 3.96 3.04
C SER A 66 10.69 4.66 1.70
N SER A 67 11.77 4.35 1.00
CA SER A 67 11.94 4.71 -0.40
C SER A 67 11.64 3.47 -1.24
N ILE A 68 10.62 3.55 -2.06
CA ILE A 68 10.21 2.46 -2.96
C ILE A 68 10.44 2.88 -4.41
N GLU A 69 10.99 2.00 -5.21
CA GLU A 69 11.28 2.32 -6.62
C GLU A 69 10.03 2.30 -7.49
N HIS A 70 9.14 1.36 -7.21
CA HIS A 70 7.89 1.14 -7.95
C HIS A 70 6.72 0.97 -6.99
N PRO A 71 5.48 1.24 -7.43
CA PRO A 71 4.30 0.90 -6.65
C PRO A 71 4.35 -0.55 -6.19
N THR A 72 4.27 -0.76 -4.87
CA THR A 72 4.43 -2.08 -4.28
C THR A 72 3.44 -2.33 -3.16
N GLN A 73 3.19 -3.59 -2.85
CA GLN A 73 2.36 -3.97 -1.72
C GLN A 73 3.18 -3.97 -0.44
N LEU A 74 2.70 -3.24 0.56
CA LEU A 74 3.18 -3.31 1.93
C LEU A 74 2.17 -4.10 2.77
N THR A 75 2.67 -5.07 3.53
CA THR A 75 1.88 -5.83 4.50
C THR A 75 2.36 -5.48 5.90
N PHE A 76 1.48 -4.92 6.73
CA PHE A 76 1.73 -4.62 8.14
C PHE A 76 1.17 -5.74 8.99
N LEU A 77 2.05 -6.51 9.61
CA LEU A 77 1.72 -7.64 10.46
C LEU A 77 1.98 -7.28 11.92
N ALA A 78 0.97 -7.35 12.77
CA ALA A 78 1.10 -7.10 14.19
C ALA A 78 1.98 -8.15 14.88
N ILE A 79 2.92 -7.70 15.70
CA ILE A 79 3.83 -8.56 16.47
C ILE A 79 3.67 -8.24 17.96
N ASP A 80 3.62 -9.31 18.76
CA ASP A 80 3.74 -9.27 20.23
C ASP A 80 2.84 -8.26 20.95
N ASN A 81 1.62 -8.08 20.48
CA ASN A 81 0.64 -7.26 21.18
C ASN A 81 -0.42 -8.14 21.85
N ALA A 82 -0.74 -7.84 23.10
CA ALA A 82 -1.79 -8.53 23.86
C ALA A 82 -3.18 -8.45 23.16
N ALA A 83 -3.39 -7.44 22.32
CA ALA A 83 -4.57 -7.31 21.45
C ALA A 83 -4.59 -8.37 20.33
N CYS A 84 -3.44 -8.95 20.00
CA CYS A 84 -3.29 -9.98 18.97
C CYS A 84 -3.63 -11.39 19.46
N ASP A 85 -4.15 -11.55 20.67
CA ASP A 85 -4.43 -12.86 21.21
C ASP A 85 -5.66 -13.48 20.56
N LYS A 86 -5.43 -14.64 19.99
CA LYS A 86 -6.30 -15.80 19.86
C LYS A 86 -6.97 -16.17 18.56
N ARG A 87 -7.22 -15.38 17.53
CA ARG A 87 -8.03 -15.89 16.40
C ARG A 87 -7.94 -15.23 15.02
N GLY A 88 -6.91 -14.57 14.63
CA GLY A 88 -6.94 -14.00 13.29
C GLY A 88 -5.61 -13.42 12.80
N THR A 89 -5.50 -13.24 11.53
CA THR A 89 -4.41 -12.49 10.90
C THR A 89 -4.56 -11.03 11.27
N TYR A 90 -3.73 -10.59 12.21
CA TYR A 90 -3.66 -9.20 12.62
C TYR A 90 -2.79 -8.42 11.66
N SER A 91 -3.25 -8.31 10.42
CA SER A 91 -2.52 -7.61 9.39
C SER A 91 -3.47 -6.79 8.52
N PHE A 92 -2.94 -5.74 7.94
CA PHE A 92 -3.54 -5.04 6.82
C PHE A 92 -2.53 -4.89 5.70
N ARG A 93 -3.03 -4.68 4.49
CA ARG A 93 -2.22 -4.51 3.28
C ARG A 93 -2.61 -3.23 2.59
N LEU A 94 -1.64 -2.58 1.99
CA LEU A 94 -1.88 -1.41 1.14
C LEU A 94 -0.92 -1.42 -0.05
N LEU A 95 -1.36 -0.77 -1.13
CA LEU A 95 -0.49 -0.44 -2.24
C LEU A 95 0.11 0.93 -2.00
N ALA A 96 1.43 0.97 -1.95
CA ALA A 96 2.24 2.13 -1.64
C ALA A 96 2.93 2.69 -2.87
N GLU A 97 3.13 4.00 -2.87
CA GLU A 97 3.92 4.74 -3.85
C GLU A 97 4.66 5.89 -3.16
N ASN A 98 5.75 6.34 -3.73
CA ASN A 98 6.41 7.56 -3.26
C ASN A 98 5.54 8.77 -3.64
N ALA A 99 5.11 9.54 -2.65
CA ALA A 99 4.22 10.67 -2.85
C ALA A 99 4.61 11.88 -2.01
N ASN A 100 4.03 13.03 -2.33
CA ASN A 100 4.24 14.27 -1.55
C ASN A 100 3.35 14.30 -0.29
N THR A 101 2.32 13.48 -0.26
CA THR A 101 1.35 13.38 0.84
C THR A 101 1.44 11.99 1.48
N PRO A 102 1.33 11.89 2.80
CA PRO A 102 1.35 10.60 3.46
C PRO A 102 0.10 9.76 3.11
N ILE A 103 0.31 8.47 3.02
CA ILE A 103 -0.76 7.48 3.01
C ILE A 103 -1.27 7.38 4.44
N ARG A 104 -2.58 7.47 4.63
CA ARG A 104 -3.20 7.40 5.96
C ARG A 104 -3.98 6.11 6.12
N VAL A 105 -3.75 5.46 7.24
CA VAL A 105 -4.40 4.20 7.62
C VAL A 105 -5.19 4.41 8.89
N LYS A 106 -6.46 4.01 8.88
CA LYS A 106 -7.30 3.92 10.07
C LYS A 106 -7.79 2.49 10.22
N ALA A 107 -7.49 1.88 11.34
CA ALA A 107 -7.90 0.52 11.64
C ALA A 107 -8.43 0.41 13.07
N GLU A 108 -9.21 -0.61 13.34
CA GLU A 108 -9.70 -0.95 14.68
C GLU A 108 -9.48 -2.45 14.91
N VAL A 109 -8.85 -2.80 16.02
CA VAL A 109 -8.59 -4.22 16.38
C VAL A 109 -9.88 -5.03 16.44
N GLU A 110 -10.94 -4.46 17.03
CA GLU A 110 -12.25 -5.12 17.17
C GLU A 110 -12.92 -5.41 15.80
N LYS A 111 -12.67 -4.57 14.80
CA LYS A 111 -13.21 -4.73 13.45
C LYS A 111 -12.33 -5.53 12.51
N LYS A 112 -11.23 -6.08 13.03
CA LYS A 112 -10.12 -6.73 12.32
C LYS A 112 -9.30 -5.76 11.47
N LEU A 113 -7.97 -5.85 11.58
CA LEU A 113 -7.05 -4.96 10.87
C LEU A 113 -7.17 -5.05 9.34
N GLU A 114 -7.58 -6.20 8.81
CA GLU A 114 -7.79 -6.40 7.37
C GLU A 114 -8.85 -5.45 6.76
N ASN A 115 -9.71 -4.86 7.59
CA ASN A 115 -10.73 -3.89 7.19
C ASN A 115 -10.24 -2.44 7.39
N ALA A 116 -8.94 -2.20 7.41
CA ALA A 116 -8.38 -0.86 7.53
C ALA A 116 -8.85 0.06 6.39
N GLU A 117 -9.23 1.27 6.76
CA GLU A 117 -9.51 2.34 5.80
C GLU A 117 -8.19 2.98 5.38
N ILE A 118 -7.90 3.01 4.07
CA ILE A 118 -6.66 3.51 3.51
C ILE A 118 -6.97 4.68 2.59
N THR A 119 -6.29 5.80 2.80
CA THR A 119 -6.44 7.01 2.00
C THR A 119 -5.09 7.64 1.66
N GLY A 120 -5.03 8.48 0.62
CA GLY A 120 -3.81 9.19 0.24
C GLY A 120 -2.90 8.45 -0.74
N SER A 121 -3.14 7.17 -1.03
CA SER A 121 -2.48 6.45 -2.11
C SER A 121 -3.36 6.48 -3.36
N ARG A 122 -2.80 6.98 -4.46
CA ARG A 122 -3.45 6.95 -5.77
C ARG A 122 -3.54 5.53 -6.31
N VAL A 123 -2.47 4.75 -6.15
CA VAL A 123 -2.41 3.36 -6.61
C VAL A 123 -3.42 2.50 -5.86
N GLN A 124 -3.58 2.71 -4.56
CA GLN A 124 -4.60 2.03 -3.76
C GLN A 124 -6.01 2.36 -4.25
N ALA A 125 -6.31 3.63 -4.46
CA ALA A 125 -7.63 4.06 -4.95
C ALA A 125 -7.94 3.47 -6.32
N GLU A 126 -6.96 3.41 -7.21
CA GLU A 126 -7.11 2.83 -8.53
C GLU A 126 -7.32 1.31 -8.46
N TRP A 127 -6.57 0.64 -7.59
CA TRP A 127 -6.76 -0.79 -7.32
C TRP A 127 -8.16 -1.10 -6.79
N GLU A 128 -8.68 -0.29 -5.89
CA GLU A 128 -10.03 -0.44 -5.36
C GLU A 128 -11.09 -0.22 -6.45
N ARG A 129 -10.89 0.78 -7.32
CA ARG A 129 -11.76 1.04 -8.46
C ARG A 129 -11.81 -0.18 -9.39
N ILE A 130 -10.67 -0.76 -9.74
CA ILE A 130 -10.57 -1.96 -10.57
C ILE A 130 -11.28 -3.13 -9.89
N ASN A 131 -10.98 -3.37 -8.61
CA ASN A 131 -11.55 -4.49 -7.86
C ASN A 131 -13.06 -4.38 -7.64
N SER A 132 -13.61 -3.17 -7.66
CA SER A 132 -15.04 -2.92 -7.55
C SER A 132 -15.79 -3.08 -8.87
N ALA A 133 -15.09 -3.11 -10.00
CA ALA A 133 -15.69 -3.31 -11.30
C ALA A 133 -16.46 -4.65 -11.37
N GLU A 134 -17.62 -4.64 -11.99
CA GLU A 134 -18.51 -5.80 -12.02
C GLU A 134 -17.85 -7.05 -12.62
N VAL A 135 -17.07 -6.85 -13.68
CA VAL A 135 -16.33 -7.93 -14.36
C VAL A 135 -15.33 -8.61 -13.42
N PHE A 136 -14.63 -7.85 -12.58
CA PHE A 136 -13.70 -8.39 -11.59
C PHE A 136 -14.40 -9.14 -10.47
N ARG A 137 -15.52 -8.61 -9.98
CA ARG A 137 -16.33 -9.30 -8.97
C ARG A 137 -16.84 -10.63 -9.49
N HIS A 138 -17.26 -10.66 -10.76
CA HIS A 138 -17.72 -11.90 -11.40
C HIS A 138 -16.58 -12.92 -11.56
N LEU A 139 -15.43 -12.48 -12.04
CA LEU A 139 -14.22 -13.32 -12.16
C LEU A 139 -13.80 -13.92 -10.81
N LYS A 140 -13.74 -13.12 -9.76
CA LYS A 140 -13.44 -13.59 -8.40
C LYS A 140 -14.44 -14.64 -7.90
N LYS A 141 -15.74 -14.47 -8.22
CA LYS A 141 -16.75 -15.44 -7.85
C LYS A 141 -16.51 -16.79 -8.53
N ILE A 142 -16.22 -16.80 -9.84
CA ILE A 142 -15.92 -18.03 -10.59
C ILE A 142 -14.64 -18.67 -10.06
N GLN A 143 -13.60 -17.89 -9.81
CA GLN A 143 -12.34 -18.36 -9.21
C GLN A 143 -12.60 -19.03 -7.87
N TRP A 144 -13.35 -18.39 -6.98
CA TRP A 144 -13.70 -18.96 -5.69
C TRP A 144 -14.46 -20.28 -5.81
N GLN A 145 -15.43 -20.38 -6.77
CA GLN A 145 -16.16 -21.60 -7.03
C GLN A 145 -15.23 -22.72 -7.53
N ARG A 146 -14.34 -22.40 -8.46
CA ARG A 146 -13.31 -23.32 -8.96
C ARG A 146 -12.42 -23.83 -7.82
N ASP A 147 -11.90 -22.94 -7.00
CA ASP A 147 -10.99 -23.29 -5.90
C ASP A 147 -11.70 -24.09 -4.79
N SER A 148 -12.99 -23.86 -4.60
CA SER A 148 -13.82 -24.68 -3.71
C SER A 148 -14.00 -26.10 -4.26
N LEU A 149 -14.23 -26.25 -5.57
CA LEU A 149 -14.39 -27.54 -6.21
C LEU A 149 -13.06 -28.32 -6.32
N SER A 150 -11.92 -27.64 -6.38
CA SER A 150 -10.61 -28.31 -6.36
C SER A 150 -10.36 -29.09 -5.08
N ARG A 151 -11.06 -28.76 -3.99
CA ARG A 151 -10.99 -29.44 -2.69
C ARG A 151 -11.97 -30.61 -2.58
N THR A 152 -12.80 -30.81 -3.58
CA THR A 152 -13.75 -31.92 -3.69
C THR A 152 -13.25 -32.91 -4.74
N GLU A 153 -13.68 -34.17 -4.66
CA GLU A 153 -13.35 -35.19 -5.67
C GLU A 153 -14.15 -35.03 -6.97
N ASP A 154 -14.98 -34.00 -7.10
CA ASP A 154 -15.78 -33.74 -8.32
C ASP A 154 -14.92 -33.10 -9.43
N SER A 155 -14.17 -33.96 -10.11
CA SER A 155 -13.29 -33.57 -11.20
C SER A 155 -14.04 -33.02 -12.43
N VAL A 156 -15.29 -33.36 -12.62
CA VAL A 156 -16.10 -32.89 -13.76
C VAL A 156 -16.54 -31.45 -13.52
N ALA A 157 -17.13 -31.18 -12.37
CA ALA A 157 -17.53 -29.82 -11.98
C ALA A 157 -16.34 -28.87 -11.94
N TYR A 158 -15.18 -29.32 -11.46
CA TYR A 158 -13.93 -28.56 -11.46
C TYR A 158 -13.51 -28.18 -12.90
N LYS A 159 -13.49 -29.13 -13.84
CA LYS A 159 -13.14 -28.86 -15.26
C LYS A 159 -14.08 -27.86 -15.91
N ILE A 160 -15.38 -27.96 -15.67
CA ILE A 160 -16.36 -27.00 -16.19
C ILE A 160 -16.03 -25.59 -15.68
N LYS A 161 -15.71 -25.42 -14.39
CA LYS A 161 -15.36 -24.11 -13.82
C LYS A 161 -14.01 -23.59 -14.30
N CYS A 162 -13.04 -24.44 -14.58
CA CYS A 162 -11.80 -24.03 -15.24
C CYS A 162 -12.08 -23.47 -16.65
N THR A 163 -12.87 -24.15 -17.44
CA THR A 163 -13.21 -23.69 -18.80
C THR A 163 -13.97 -22.35 -18.76
N GLU A 164 -14.91 -22.20 -17.83
CA GLU A 164 -15.64 -20.95 -17.62
C GLU A 164 -14.70 -19.80 -17.23
N PHE A 165 -13.77 -20.05 -16.30
CA PHE A 165 -12.78 -19.09 -15.85
C PHE A 165 -11.87 -18.66 -17.02
N ASP A 166 -11.30 -19.61 -17.74
CA ASP A 166 -10.39 -19.35 -18.86
C ASP A 166 -11.10 -18.56 -19.99
N GLY A 167 -12.37 -18.85 -20.25
CA GLY A 167 -13.17 -18.12 -21.22
C GLY A 167 -13.45 -16.67 -20.82
N MET A 168 -13.37 -16.34 -19.56
CA MET A 168 -13.60 -14.99 -19.05
C MET A 168 -12.32 -14.17 -18.84
N VAL A 169 -11.16 -14.80 -18.67
CA VAL A 169 -9.91 -14.11 -18.39
C VAL A 169 -9.55 -13.11 -19.50
N LYS A 170 -9.58 -13.55 -20.77
CA LYS A 170 -9.24 -12.66 -21.88
C LYS A 170 -10.19 -11.47 -22.02
N PRO A 171 -11.52 -11.63 -22.04
CA PRO A 171 -12.46 -10.50 -22.06
C PRO A 171 -12.30 -9.55 -20.87
N CYS A 172 -11.97 -10.09 -19.68
CA CYS A 172 -11.70 -9.26 -18.49
C CYS A 172 -10.45 -8.41 -18.67
N LEU A 173 -9.37 -9.00 -19.18
CA LEU A 173 -8.14 -8.26 -19.48
C LEU A 173 -8.38 -7.19 -20.55
N ASP A 174 -9.09 -7.52 -21.62
CA ASP A 174 -9.42 -6.57 -22.69
C ASP A 174 -10.23 -5.38 -22.14
N GLN A 175 -11.15 -5.60 -21.20
CA GLN A 175 -11.89 -4.53 -20.53
C GLN A 175 -11.00 -3.70 -19.59
N LEU A 176 -10.06 -4.33 -18.89
CA LEU A 176 -9.08 -3.63 -18.06
C LEU A 176 -8.18 -2.70 -18.87
N PHE A 177 -7.64 -3.19 -19.97
CA PHE A 177 -6.78 -2.39 -20.85
C PHE A 177 -7.54 -1.29 -21.60
N ALA A 178 -8.85 -1.37 -21.69
CA ALA A 178 -9.70 -0.30 -22.21
C ALA A 178 -10.04 0.78 -21.19
N LEU A 179 -9.70 0.58 -19.89
CA LEU A 179 -9.79 1.62 -18.89
C LEU A 179 -8.58 2.54 -19.05
N ASP A 180 -8.80 3.80 -19.43
CA ASP A 180 -7.75 4.82 -19.45
C ASP A 180 -7.21 5.04 -18.02
N PHE A 181 -5.94 4.70 -17.80
CA PHE A 181 -5.21 4.90 -16.56
C PHE A 181 -4.48 6.23 -16.55
#